data_f9ed957548bfb027f7a734bf6abf8597
#
_entry.id   f9ed957548bfb027f7a734bf6abf8597
#
_cell.length_a   1.000
_cell.length_b   1.000
_cell.length_c   1.000
_cell.angle_alpha   90.00
_cell.angle_beta   90.00
_cell.angle_gamma   90.00
#
_symmetry.space_group_name_H-M   'P 1'
#
loop_
_entity.id
_entity.type
_entity.pdbx_description
1 polymer ?
#
loop_
_entity_poly.entity_id
_entity_poly.type
_entity_poly.pdbx_seq_one_letter_code
_entity_poly.pdbx_strand_id
1 'polypeptide(L)'
;MDRIKLGDTDLYVTPVGLGVLTIGNTQLNLPLEEGAEIVRYAYDKGIRLFDTAQYYETYPYIREAFKDIDMSEDNPEKPIIASKCLDYSYADMERAIQECLEALDIETID
;
A
#
# COMPACT_ATOMS: atom_id res chain seq x y z
N MET A 1 -9.77 7.84 13.73
CA MET A 1 -8.80 6.96 14.41
C MET A 1 -7.55 7.78 14.69
N ASP A 2 -7.12 7.87 15.94
CA ASP A 2 -5.92 8.61 16.29
C ASP A 2 -4.68 7.95 15.70
N ARG A 3 -3.70 8.77 15.33
CA ARG A 3 -2.45 8.28 14.77
C ARG A 3 -1.37 8.15 15.82
N ILE A 4 -0.53 7.15 15.67
CA ILE A 4 0.61 6.91 16.54
C ILE A 4 1.89 6.92 15.72
N LYS A 5 2.98 7.33 16.34
CA LYS A 5 4.28 7.34 15.68
C LYS A 5 4.78 5.90 15.49
N LEU A 6 5.24 5.59 14.29
CA LEU A 6 5.78 4.27 13.98
C LEU A 6 7.26 4.21 14.41
N GLY A 7 7.49 3.72 15.62
CA GLY A 7 8.84 3.60 16.17
C GLY A 7 9.58 4.93 16.17
N ASP A 8 10.82 4.93 15.71
CA ASP A 8 11.68 6.12 15.62
C ASP A 8 11.61 6.81 14.25
N THR A 9 10.65 6.43 13.41
CA THR A 9 10.45 7.05 12.10
C THR A 9 9.68 8.38 12.24
N ASP A 10 9.62 9.13 11.13
CA ASP A 10 8.77 10.32 11.06
C ASP A 10 7.34 10.01 10.60
N LEU A 11 7.01 8.72 10.48
CA LEU A 11 5.69 8.27 10.04
C LEU A 11 4.70 8.18 11.20
N TYR A 12 3.48 8.67 10.96
CA TYR A 12 2.35 8.54 11.87
C TYR A 12 1.29 7.66 11.22
N VAL A 13 1.02 6.52 11.81
CA VAL A 13 0.13 5.51 11.27
C VAL A 13 -1.08 5.30 12.16
N THR A 14 -2.11 4.68 11.62
CA THR A 14 -3.24 4.22 12.44
C THR A 14 -2.85 2.97 13.22
N PRO A 15 -3.39 2.76 14.44
CA PRO A 15 -3.09 1.56 15.25
C PRO A 15 -3.46 0.26 14.57
N VAL A 16 -4.42 0.33 13.63
CA VAL A 16 -4.84 -0.80 12.79
C VAL A 16 -4.45 -0.51 11.34
N GLY A 17 -3.83 -1.47 10.70
CA GLY A 17 -3.52 -1.44 9.27
C GLY A 17 -4.29 -2.50 8.52
N LEU A 18 -4.38 -2.36 7.20
CA LEU A 18 -4.94 -3.36 6.30
C LEU A 18 -3.82 -4.08 5.54
N GLY A 19 -3.73 -5.41 5.69
CA GLY A 19 -2.93 -6.25 4.83
C GLY A 19 -3.75 -6.73 3.64
N VAL A 20 -3.17 -6.68 2.44
CA VAL A 20 -3.91 -6.95 1.20
C VAL A 20 -3.60 -8.30 0.54
N LEU A 21 -2.80 -9.14 1.18
CA LEU A 21 -2.48 -10.47 0.64
C LEU A 21 -3.74 -11.26 0.26
N THR A 22 -4.73 -11.25 1.13
CA THR A 22 -5.91 -12.11 1.04
C THR A 22 -6.77 -11.84 -0.19
N ILE A 23 -6.83 -10.60 -0.67
CA ILE A 23 -7.69 -10.24 -1.81
C ILE A 23 -7.10 -10.64 -3.17
N GLY A 24 -5.81 -10.92 -3.23
CA GLY A 24 -5.08 -11.17 -4.46
C GLY A 24 -5.13 -12.62 -4.94
N ASN A 25 -4.41 -12.85 -6.06
CA ASN A 25 -4.42 -14.11 -6.79
C ASN A 25 -3.83 -15.30 -6.03
N THR A 26 -3.06 -15.05 -4.99
CA THR A 26 -2.50 -16.12 -4.16
C THR A 26 -3.52 -16.68 -3.17
N GLN A 27 -4.65 -16.01 -2.97
CA GLN A 27 -5.72 -16.45 -2.06
C GLN A 27 -7.10 -16.31 -2.72
N LEU A 28 -7.86 -15.26 -2.39
CA LEU A 28 -9.26 -15.13 -2.87
C LEU A 28 -9.38 -14.77 -4.35
N ASN A 29 -8.36 -14.18 -4.92
CA ASN A 29 -8.34 -13.73 -6.30
C ASN A 29 -9.60 -12.94 -6.69
N LEU A 30 -9.93 -11.93 -5.90
CA LEU A 30 -11.12 -11.11 -6.14
C LEU A 30 -10.98 -10.33 -7.46
N PRO A 31 -12.10 -10.05 -8.14
CA PRO A 31 -12.07 -9.08 -9.25
C PRO A 31 -11.46 -7.75 -8.80
N LEU A 32 -10.79 -7.05 -9.71
CA LEU A 32 -10.08 -5.81 -9.40
C LEU A 32 -10.95 -4.81 -8.64
N GLU A 33 -12.15 -4.55 -9.15
CA GLU A 33 -13.05 -3.56 -8.56
C GLU A 33 -13.47 -3.94 -7.15
N GLU A 34 -13.76 -5.22 -6.92
CA GLU A 34 -14.19 -5.73 -5.63
C GLU A 34 -13.08 -5.64 -4.59
N GLY A 35 -11.86 -6.05 -4.95
CA GLY A 35 -10.70 -5.93 -4.06
C GLY A 35 -10.34 -4.47 -3.76
N ALA A 36 -10.39 -3.61 -4.78
CA ALA A 36 -10.15 -2.18 -4.61
C ALA A 36 -11.20 -1.53 -3.69
N GLU A 37 -12.45 -1.95 -3.78
CA GLU A 37 -13.52 -1.46 -2.91
C GLU A 37 -13.24 -1.78 -1.43
N ILE A 38 -12.71 -2.96 -1.14
CA ILE A 38 -12.30 -3.33 0.22
C ILE A 38 -11.21 -2.40 0.75
N VAL A 39 -10.18 -2.15 -0.07
CA VAL A 39 -9.08 -1.24 0.30
C VAL A 39 -9.61 0.17 0.52
N ARG A 40 -10.45 0.65 -0.38
CA ARG A 40 -11.06 1.97 -0.29
C ARG A 40 -11.95 2.10 0.94
N TYR A 41 -12.75 1.09 1.24
CA TYR A 41 -13.60 1.07 2.43
C TYR A 41 -12.77 1.23 3.71
N ALA A 42 -11.66 0.51 3.80
CA ALA A 42 -10.76 0.65 4.95
C ALA A 42 -10.22 2.08 5.09
N TYR A 43 -9.82 2.69 3.98
CA TYR A 43 -9.39 4.09 3.96
C TYR A 43 -10.50 5.03 4.43
N ASP A 44 -11.70 4.86 3.92
CA ASP A 44 -12.87 5.69 4.27
C ASP A 44 -13.26 5.53 5.76
N LYS A 45 -12.93 4.37 6.36
CA LYS A 45 -13.10 4.14 7.80
C LYS A 45 -11.95 4.67 8.65
N GLY A 46 -10.97 5.31 8.04
CA GLY A 46 -9.89 5.99 8.75
C GLY A 46 -8.57 5.26 8.82
N ILE A 47 -8.46 4.04 8.26
CA ILE A 47 -7.18 3.32 8.20
C ILE A 47 -6.22 4.06 7.26
N ARG A 48 -4.95 4.21 7.71
CA ARG A 48 -3.92 4.91 6.94
C ARG A 48 -2.63 4.10 6.79
N LEU A 49 -2.62 2.85 7.22
CA LEU A 49 -1.51 1.93 7.02
C LEU A 49 -1.97 0.75 6.17
N PHE A 50 -1.31 0.54 5.03
CA PHE A 50 -1.64 -0.52 4.07
C PHE A 50 -0.39 -1.34 3.79
N ASP A 51 -0.45 -2.64 4.08
CA ASP A 51 0.67 -3.55 3.92
C ASP A 51 0.48 -4.43 2.69
N THR A 52 1.48 -4.43 1.82
CA THR A 52 1.50 -5.20 0.59
C THR A 52 2.89 -5.82 0.36
N ALA A 53 3.08 -6.48 -0.76
CA ALA A 53 4.36 -7.00 -1.22
C ALA A 53 4.32 -7.23 -2.73
N GLN A 54 5.48 -7.19 -3.37
CA GLN A 54 5.60 -7.52 -4.79
C GLN A 54 5.02 -8.92 -5.09
N TYR A 55 5.34 -9.89 -4.25
CA TYR A 55 4.89 -11.28 -4.43
C TYR A 55 3.38 -11.46 -4.36
N TYR A 56 2.67 -10.57 -3.67
CA TYR A 56 1.21 -10.65 -3.54
C TYR A 56 0.48 -10.35 -4.84
N GLU A 57 1.12 -9.63 -5.77
CA GLU A 57 0.51 -9.15 -7.02
C GLU A 57 -0.76 -8.32 -6.79
N THR A 58 -0.79 -7.58 -5.68
CA THR A 58 -1.95 -6.79 -5.25
C THR A 58 -1.81 -5.29 -5.49
N TYR A 59 -0.73 -4.83 -6.09
CA TYR A 59 -0.56 -3.41 -6.44
C TYR A 59 -1.73 -2.85 -7.26
N PRO A 60 -2.30 -3.56 -8.24
CA PRO A 60 -3.43 -3.04 -9.00
C PRO A 60 -4.65 -2.68 -8.15
N TYR A 61 -4.94 -3.46 -7.10
CA TYR A 61 -6.05 -3.17 -6.19
C TYR A 61 -5.82 -1.86 -5.43
N ILE A 62 -4.63 -1.66 -4.93
CA ILE A 62 -4.26 -0.44 -4.18
C ILE A 62 -4.32 0.76 -5.11
N ARG A 63 -3.75 0.65 -6.30
CA ARG A 63 -3.78 1.72 -7.29
C ARG A 63 -5.21 2.12 -7.65
N GLU A 64 -6.06 1.15 -7.94
CA GLU A 64 -7.47 1.41 -8.26
C GLU A 64 -8.20 2.06 -7.08
N ALA A 65 -7.96 1.57 -5.86
CA ALA A 65 -8.59 2.10 -4.66
C ALA A 65 -8.25 3.58 -4.42
N PHE A 66 -7.02 3.98 -4.74
CA PHE A 66 -6.50 5.33 -4.44
C PHE A 66 -6.32 6.23 -5.67
N LYS A 67 -6.91 5.86 -6.81
CA LYS A 67 -6.74 6.61 -8.06
C LYS A 67 -7.16 8.08 -7.98
N ASP A 68 -8.06 8.42 -7.08
CA ASP A 68 -8.57 9.77 -6.84
C ASP A 68 -8.06 10.39 -5.53
N ILE A 69 -7.12 9.73 -4.86
CA ILE A 69 -6.49 10.23 -3.64
C ILE A 69 -5.15 10.88 -4.00
N ASP A 70 -4.89 12.04 -3.43
CA ASP A 70 -3.58 12.69 -3.53
C ASP A 70 -2.56 11.88 -2.73
N MET A 71 -1.63 11.25 -3.43
CA MET A 71 -0.58 10.43 -2.84
C MET A 71 0.70 11.21 -2.55
N SER A 72 0.69 12.54 -2.69
CA SER A 72 1.85 13.38 -2.37
C SER A 72 2.08 13.50 -0.87
N GLU A 73 3.33 13.80 -0.50
CA GLU A 73 3.71 14.00 0.91
C GLU A 73 2.99 15.20 1.57
N ASP A 74 2.43 16.11 0.78
CA ASP A 74 1.69 17.27 1.28
C ASP A 74 0.29 16.92 1.78
N ASN A 75 -0.23 15.73 1.43
CA ASN A 75 -1.54 15.30 1.87
C ASN A 75 -1.45 14.66 3.26
N PRO A 76 -2.01 15.29 4.33
CA PRO A 76 -1.97 14.72 5.67
C PRO A 76 -2.81 13.44 5.81
N GLU A 77 -3.69 13.17 4.85
CA GLU A 77 -4.51 11.96 4.79
C GLU A 77 -3.99 10.92 3.80
N LYS A 78 -2.76 11.11 3.32
CA LYS A 78 -2.11 10.15 2.41
C LYS A 78 -2.07 8.76 3.03
N PRO A 79 -2.45 7.70 2.28
CA PRO A 79 -2.20 6.32 2.70
C PRO A 79 -0.71 6.06 2.89
N ILE A 80 -0.34 5.42 3.97
CA ILE A 80 1.04 4.97 4.24
C ILE A 80 1.16 3.56 3.68
N ILE A 81 2.14 3.35 2.80
CA ILE A 81 2.32 2.10 2.09
C ILE A 81 3.58 1.40 2.57
N ALA A 82 3.41 0.20 3.10
CA ALA A 82 4.51 -0.72 3.40
C ALA A 82 4.54 -1.82 2.35
N SER A 83 5.68 -2.05 1.71
CA SER A 83 5.86 -3.12 0.76
C SER A 83 7.16 -3.88 1.03
N LYS A 84 7.37 -4.98 0.33
CA LYS A 84 8.53 -5.84 0.46
C LYS A 84 8.73 -6.69 -0.80
N CYS A 85 9.94 -7.22 -0.97
CA CYS A 85 10.23 -8.18 -2.03
C CYS A 85 11.12 -9.30 -1.48
N LEU A 86 11.29 -10.35 -2.27
CA LEU A 86 12.15 -11.48 -1.93
C LEU A 86 13.57 -11.33 -2.46
N ASP A 87 13.85 -10.25 -3.20
CA ASP A 87 15.16 -9.99 -3.78
C ASP A 87 16.16 -9.54 -2.71
N TYR A 88 17.40 -9.93 -2.88
CA TYR A 88 18.47 -9.59 -1.93
C TYR A 88 19.72 -9.00 -2.59
N SER A 89 19.82 -9.00 -3.92
CA SER A 89 20.87 -8.24 -4.60
C SER A 89 20.46 -6.78 -4.72
N TYR A 90 21.45 -5.88 -4.75
CA TYR A 90 21.19 -4.45 -4.90
C TYR A 90 20.40 -4.15 -6.18
N ALA A 91 20.85 -4.69 -7.31
CA ALA A 91 20.19 -4.44 -8.60
C ALA A 91 18.76 -4.95 -8.67
N ASP A 92 18.49 -6.11 -8.10
CA ASP A 92 17.15 -6.69 -8.09
C ASP A 92 16.23 -5.93 -7.13
N MET A 93 16.74 -5.52 -5.98
CA MET A 93 16.00 -4.68 -5.04
C MET A 93 15.64 -3.34 -5.66
N GLU A 94 16.58 -2.72 -6.35
CA GLU A 94 16.34 -1.43 -7.04
C GLU A 94 15.23 -1.56 -8.08
N ARG A 95 15.23 -2.64 -8.87
CA ARG A 95 14.16 -2.92 -9.84
C ARG A 95 12.81 -3.15 -9.14
N ALA A 96 12.80 -3.89 -8.04
CA ALA A 96 11.57 -4.14 -7.28
C ALA A 96 10.98 -2.85 -6.70
N ILE A 97 11.81 -1.95 -6.20
CA ILE A 97 11.40 -0.62 -5.73
C ILE A 97 10.79 0.17 -6.88
N GLN A 98 11.47 0.22 -8.02
CA GLN A 98 10.98 0.96 -9.19
C GLN A 98 9.65 0.41 -9.69
N GLU A 99 9.51 -0.91 -9.75
CA GLU A 99 8.27 -1.57 -10.11
C GLU A 99 7.11 -1.17 -9.18
N CYS A 100 7.37 -1.15 -7.87
CA CYS A 100 6.38 -0.74 -6.88
C CYS A 100 5.93 0.70 -7.09
N LEU A 101 6.88 1.63 -7.26
CA LEU A 101 6.57 3.05 -7.48
C LEU A 101 5.71 3.25 -8.73
N GLU A 102 6.07 2.58 -9.83
CA GLU A 102 5.33 2.67 -11.08
C GLU A 102 3.94 2.01 -10.99
N ALA A 103 3.87 0.82 -10.42
CA ALA A 103 2.61 0.07 -10.31
C ALA A 103 1.60 0.78 -9.43
N LEU A 104 2.04 1.45 -8.37
CA LEU A 104 1.18 2.21 -7.47
C LEU A 104 0.99 3.67 -7.89
N ASP A 105 1.74 4.14 -8.88
CA ASP A 105 1.76 5.55 -9.31
C ASP A 105 2.04 6.50 -8.12
N ILE A 106 3.10 6.21 -7.40
CA ILE A 106 3.55 6.98 -6.24
C ILE A 106 5.02 7.36 -6.39
N GLU A 107 5.44 8.42 -5.70
CA GLU A 107 6.83 8.89 -5.71
C GLU A 107 7.65 8.31 -4.57
N THR A 108 6.99 7.88 -3.49
CA THR A 108 7.65 7.39 -2.27
C THR A 108 6.95 6.14 -1.75
N ILE A 109 7.74 5.13 -1.41
CA ILE A 109 7.30 4.00 -0.58
C ILE A 109 7.69 4.35 0.85
N ASP A 110 6.74 4.36 1.77
CA ASP A 110 6.97 4.78 3.15
C ASP A 110 7.72 3.73 3.96
#